data_e32f10593af93e4bc875b98cfc2a675f
#
_entry.id   e32f10593af93e4bc875b98cfc2a675f
#
_cell.length_a   1.000
_cell.length_b   1.000
_cell.length_c   1.000
_cell.angle_alpha   90.00
_cell.angle_beta   90.00
_cell.angle_gamma   90.00
#
_symmetry.space_group_name_H-M   'P 1'
#
loop_
_entity.id
_entity.type
_entity.pdbx_description
1 polymer ?
#
loop_
_entity_poly.entity_id
_entity_poly.type
_entity_poly.pdbx_seq_one_letter_code
_entity_poly.pdbx_strand_id
1 'polypeptide(L)'
;GKTIAYETHAIKSNINGRVKELNCSVGQYVKKGDILAILDTEQIDYQIELITQEYELKKKKLDSIKKLLDKNLVSYVEYANYEIEYLNTKQRYYKLLDDKTNHYIVAPSSGIVEEKLVVNGEFVTQKDKIVVIHDIQIVKVGFNIDELDYQKFKSAKQSYVNIYLPALDLSLKLSNFKTSEIAQEKNHSVYIEAFIPNDDNLITPGLFVNVDVIFSDDQQVIKLPNSAIFFEDHYFCYVIENDIAKKVAVEISDSDNTNISVISTIIKSGDQVVVSGKKGLYDGAKVLIDNTLVVSPWFMYNKICLLDWWDDDKKDIRTQ
;
A
#
# COMPACT_ATOMS: atom_id res chain seq x y z
N GLY A 1 9.16 -7.41 1.52
CA GLY A 1 8.87 -6.11 0.90
C GLY A 1 9.75 -4.99 1.43
N LYS A 2 9.56 -3.79 0.92
CA LYS A 2 10.22 -2.58 1.40
C LYS A 2 9.26 -1.40 1.42
N THR A 3 9.51 -0.43 2.29
CA THR A 3 8.81 0.85 2.29
C THR A 3 9.30 1.73 1.13
N ILE A 4 8.37 2.46 0.53
CA ILE A 4 8.62 3.35 -0.62
C ILE A 4 7.90 4.67 -0.32
N ALA A 5 8.49 5.80 -0.65
CA ALA A 5 7.81 7.09 -0.56
C ALA A 5 6.54 7.09 -1.42
N TYR A 6 5.52 7.83 -1.00
CA TYR A 6 4.30 7.98 -1.80
C TYR A 6 4.61 8.61 -3.16
N GLU A 7 5.33 9.71 -3.14
CA GLU A 7 5.86 10.38 -4.32
C GLU A 7 7.27 10.90 -4.06
N THR A 8 8.05 11.01 -5.13
CA THR A 8 9.39 11.60 -5.11
C THR A 8 9.40 12.79 -6.06
N HIS A 9 9.65 13.97 -5.52
CA HIS A 9 9.70 15.21 -6.27
C HIS A 9 11.14 15.66 -6.49
N ALA A 10 11.61 15.54 -7.74
CA ALA A 10 12.85 16.17 -8.16
C ALA A 10 12.56 17.63 -8.57
N ILE A 11 12.84 18.55 -7.67
CA ILE A 11 12.54 19.97 -7.83
C ILE A 11 13.61 20.60 -8.70
N LYS A 12 13.18 21.25 -9.78
CA LYS A 12 14.05 21.90 -10.75
C LYS A 12 13.93 23.41 -10.65
N SER A 13 14.96 24.12 -11.13
CA SER A 13 14.84 25.55 -11.35
C SER A 13 13.86 25.87 -12.46
N ASN A 14 13.05 26.92 -12.29
CA ASN A 14 12.16 27.45 -13.32
C ASN A 14 12.86 28.45 -14.24
N ILE A 15 14.02 28.98 -13.82
CA ILE A 15 14.80 29.98 -14.54
C ILE A 15 16.30 29.66 -14.48
N ASN A 16 17.07 30.33 -15.32
CA ASN A 16 18.51 30.32 -15.22
C ASN A 16 18.96 31.37 -14.19
N GLY A 17 19.89 31.02 -13.31
CA GLY A 17 20.36 31.96 -12.29
C GLY A 17 21.42 31.37 -11.39
N ARG A 18 22.01 32.21 -10.53
CA ARG A 18 22.97 31.75 -9.51
C ARG A 18 22.24 31.49 -8.20
N VAL A 19 22.54 30.36 -7.57
CA VAL A 19 22.00 30.02 -6.24
C VAL A 19 22.60 30.98 -5.21
N LYS A 20 21.77 31.85 -4.64
CA LYS A 20 22.15 32.79 -3.58
C LYS A 20 22.19 32.07 -2.24
N GLU A 21 21.16 31.29 -1.95
CA GLU A 21 20.97 30.64 -0.65
C GLU A 21 20.22 29.33 -0.78
N LEU A 22 20.67 28.31 -0.03
CA LEU A 22 19.98 27.04 0.15
C LEU A 22 19.48 26.94 1.59
N ASN A 23 18.14 26.87 1.74
CA ASN A 23 17.45 26.93 3.04
C ASN A 23 16.98 25.57 3.54
N CYS A 24 17.55 24.50 3.02
CA CYS A 24 17.21 23.13 3.43
C CYS A 24 18.47 22.29 3.70
N SER A 25 18.32 21.26 4.50
CA SER A 25 19.36 20.26 4.79
C SER A 25 18.86 18.85 4.47
N VAL A 26 19.78 17.97 4.09
CA VAL A 26 19.45 16.55 3.90
C VAL A 26 18.90 15.97 5.19
N GLY A 27 17.80 15.19 5.10
CA GLY A 27 17.09 14.65 6.24
C GLY A 27 16.11 15.62 6.92
N GLN A 28 16.06 16.89 6.51
CA GLN A 28 15.14 17.88 7.07
C GLN A 28 13.72 17.63 6.53
N TYR A 29 12.73 17.69 7.44
CA TYR A 29 11.34 17.75 7.06
C TYR A 29 10.97 19.17 6.63
N VAL A 30 10.33 19.32 5.47
CA VAL A 30 9.85 20.58 4.91
C VAL A 30 8.35 20.51 4.66
N LYS A 31 7.68 21.66 4.76
CA LYS A 31 6.25 21.77 4.48
C LYS A 31 6.04 22.30 3.05
N LYS A 32 4.89 21.96 2.47
CA LYS A 32 4.45 22.54 1.19
C LYS A 32 4.52 24.07 1.25
N GLY A 33 5.21 24.67 0.28
CA GLY A 33 5.41 26.11 0.19
C GLY A 33 6.66 26.64 0.87
N ASP A 34 7.40 25.82 1.64
CA ASP A 34 8.69 26.24 2.22
C ASP A 34 9.70 26.56 1.14
N ILE A 35 10.47 27.64 1.33
CA ILE A 35 11.52 28.06 0.40
C ILE A 35 12.75 27.19 0.61
N LEU A 36 13.10 26.42 -0.41
CA LEU A 36 14.24 25.48 -0.39
C LEU A 36 15.53 26.13 -0.86
N ALA A 37 15.40 27.00 -1.87
CA ALA A 37 16.52 27.75 -2.40
C ALA A 37 16.05 29.13 -2.91
N ILE A 38 16.95 30.08 -2.92
CA ILE A 38 16.76 31.41 -3.48
C ILE A 38 17.81 31.62 -4.56
N LEU A 39 17.37 31.93 -5.76
CA LEU A 39 18.26 32.39 -6.82
C LEU A 39 18.48 33.89 -6.68
N ASP A 40 19.59 34.38 -7.24
CA ASP A 40 19.93 35.82 -7.19
C ASP A 40 18.79 36.67 -7.76
N THR A 41 18.32 37.61 -6.96
CA THR A 41 17.20 38.50 -7.27
C THR A 41 17.61 39.94 -7.58
N GLU A 42 18.91 40.30 -7.48
CA GLU A 42 19.34 41.68 -7.55
C GLU A 42 18.88 42.42 -8.83
N GLN A 43 19.03 41.77 -9.97
CA GLN A 43 18.63 42.33 -11.24
C GLN A 43 17.11 42.52 -11.35
N ILE A 44 16.31 41.54 -10.96
CA ILE A 44 14.85 41.61 -11.00
C ILE A 44 14.32 42.63 -9.99
N ASP A 45 14.93 42.69 -8.80
CA ASP A 45 14.56 43.66 -7.77
C ASP A 45 14.76 45.10 -8.26
N TYR A 46 15.88 45.40 -8.92
CA TYR A 46 16.11 46.70 -9.56
C TYR A 46 15.08 47.00 -10.65
N GLN A 47 14.75 46.04 -11.51
CA GLN A 47 13.72 46.21 -12.53
C GLN A 47 12.34 46.49 -11.92
N ILE A 48 11.98 45.82 -10.84
CA ILE A 48 10.71 46.03 -10.12
C ILE A 48 10.69 47.41 -9.48
N GLU A 49 11.79 47.89 -8.92
CA GLU A 49 11.85 49.25 -8.39
C GLU A 49 11.56 50.32 -9.48
N LEU A 50 12.23 50.21 -10.63
CA LEU A 50 12.02 51.11 -11.75
C LEU A 50 10.58 51.10 -12.29
N ILE A 51 10.03 49.90 -12.52
CA ILE A 51 8.66 49.79 -13.06
C ILE A 51 7.62 50.23 -12.03
N THR A 52 7.91 50.07 -10.72
CA THR A 52 7.03 50.57 -9.66
C THR A 52 6.90 52.09 -9.70
N GLN A 53 8.02 52.79 -9.88
CA GLN A 53 8.02 54.26 -10.01
C GLN A 53 7.26 54.70 -11.27
N GLU A 54 7.47 54.03 -12.41
CA GLU A 54 6.74 54.30 -13.64
C GLU A 54 5.22 54.06 -13.48
N TYR A 55 4.84 52.93 -12.88
CA TYR A 55 3.45 52.56 -12.61
C TYR A 55 2.75 53.59 -11.73
N GLU A 56 3.37 54.01 -10.65
CA GLU A 56 2.84 55.05 -9.74
C GLU A 56 2.64 56.41 -10.47
N LEU A 57 3.62 56.80 -11.29
CA LEU A 57 3.55 58.04 -12.07
C LEU A 57 2.40 57.97 -13.06
N LYS A 58 2.26 56.91 -13.85
CA LYS A 58 1.19 56.72 -14.83
C LYS A 58 -0.17 56.68 -14.15
N LYS A 59 -0.30 56.04 -12.98
CA LYS A 59 -1.52 56.01 -12.19
C LYS A 59 -1.97 57.42 -11.77
N LYS A 60 -1.05 58.19 -11.17
CA LYS A 60 -1.32 59.59 -10.74
C LYS A 60 -1.72 60.46 -11.94
N LYS A 61 -1.07 60.28 -13.09
CA LYS A 61 -1.40 61.02 -14.33
C LYS A 61 -2.80 60.68 -14.82
N LEU A 62 -3.15 59.38 -14.90
CA LEU A 62 -4.47 58.92 -15.30
C LEU A 62 -5.58 59.49 -14.37
N ASP A 63 -5.37 59.46 -13.05
CA ASP A 63 -6.30 60.02 -12.06
C ASP A 63 -6.51 61.53 -12.27
N SER A 64 -5.44 62.25 -12.63
CA SER A 64 -5.54 63.69 -12.94
C SER A 64 -6.31 63.93 -14.21
N ILE A 65 -6.03 63.22 -15.29
CA ILE A 65 -6.73 63.31 -16.58
C ILE A 65 -8.21 62.94 -16.41
N LYS A 66 -8.53 61.94 -15.62
CA LYS A 66 -9.90 61.54 -15.31
C LYS A 66 -10.69 62.69 -14.67
N LYS A 67 -10.10 63.42 -13.70
CA LYS A 67 -10.72 64.62 -13.09
C LYS A 67 -10.95 65.76 -14.09
N LEU A 68 -10.10 65.88 -15.12
CA LEU A 68 -10.27 66.85 -16.19
C LEU A 68 -11.34 66.38 -17.14
N LEU A 69 -11.45 65.13 -17.47
CA LEU A 69 -12.53 64.55 -18.28
C LEU A 69 -13.89 64.77 -17.62
N ASP A 70 -14.01 64.54 -16.33
CA ASP A 70 -15.24 64.77 -15.54
C ASP A 70 -15.70 66.23 -15.60
N LYS A 71 -14.76 67.18 -15.83
CA LYS A 71 -15.01 68.58 -16.00
C LYS A 71 -15.17 69.01 -17.48
N ASN A 72 -15.17 68.07 -18.45
CA ASN A 72 -15.18 68.23 -19.86
C ASN A 72 -14.02 69.14 -20.41
N LEU A 73 -12.85 69.09 -19.75
CA LEU A 73 -11.66 69.88 -20.14
C LEU A 73 -10.68 69.08 -21.04
N VAL A 74 -10.88 67.79 -21.21
CA VAL A 74 -10.15 66.91 -22.12
C VAL A 74 -11.12 65.99 -22.86
N SER A 75 -10.69 65.47 -24.01
CA SER A 75 -11.51 64.57 -24.80
C SER A 75 -11.44 63.13 -24.22
N TYR A 76 -12.48 62.32 -24.48
CA TYR A 76 -12.46 60.90 -24.12
C TYR A 76 -11.31 60.14 -24.82
N VAL A 77 -10.97 60.55 -26.06
CA VAL A 77 -9.84 59.92 -26.78
C VAL A 77 -8.52 60.15 -26.06
N GLU A 78 -8.33 61.38 -25.55
CA GLU A 78 -7.13 61.71 -24.79
C GLU A 78 -7.06 60.92 -23.48
N TYR A 79 -8.17 60.82 -22.73
CA TYR A 79 -8.24 59.94 -21.53
C TYR A 79 -7.94 58.49 -21.88
N ALA A 80 -8.53 57.94 -22.93
CA ALA A 80 -8.32 56.56 -23.35
C ALA A 80 -6.83 56.25 -23.66
N ASN A 81 -6.12 57.22 -24.28
CA ASN A 81 -4.67 57.04 -24.52
C ASN A 81 -3.88 56.92 -23.22
N TYR A 82 -4.15 57.75 -22.22
CA TYR A 82 -3.49 57.61 -20.90
C TYR A 82 -3.90 56.35 -20.17
N GLU A 83 -5.13 55.88 -20.31
CA GLU A 83 -5.59 54.61 -19.74
C GLU A 83 -4.87 53.44 -20.38
N ILE A 84 -4.68 53.41 -21.70
CA ILE A 84 -3.89 52.37 -22.40
C ILE A 84 -2.43 52.36 -21.91
N GLU A 85 -1.80 53.52 -21.78
CA GLU A 85 -0.41 53.62 -21.27
C GLU A 85 -0.31 53.06 -19.83
N TYR A 86 -1.26 53.42 -18.98
CA TYR A 86 -1.31 52.90 -17.60
C TYR A 86 -1.49 51.37 -17.58
N LEU A 87 -2.43 50.84 -18.39
CA LEU A 87 -2.68 49.39 -18.45
C LEU A 87 -1.47 48.61 -18.94
N ASN A 88 -0.76 49.14 -19.95
CA ASN A 88 0.48 48.55 -20.47
C ASN A 88 1.58 48.50 -19.38
N THR A 89 1.74 49.60 -18.63
CA THR A 89 2.70 49.66 -17.53
C THR A 89 2.31 48.72 -16.38
N LYS A 90 1.01 48.69 -16.07
CA LYS A 90 0.46 47.77 -15.06
C LYS A 90 0.71 46.32 -15.43
N GLN A 91 0.52 45.94 -16.69
CA GLN A 91 0.81 44.56 -17.15
C GLN A 91 2.29 44.22 -17.00
N ARG A 92 3.23 45.12 -17.36
CA ARG A 92 4.67 44.92 -17.20
C ARG A 92 5.06 44.79 -15.71
N TYR A 93 4.47 45.62 -14.85
CA TYR A 93 4.69 45.55 -13.40
C TYR A 93 4.31 44.18 -12.81
N TYR A 94 3.08 43.69 -13.10
CA TYR A 94 2.64 42.41 -12.60
C TYR A 94 3.44 41.21 -13.18
N LYS A 95 3.87 41.33 -14.45
CA LYS A 95 4.75 40.34 -15.06
C LYS A 95 6.08 40.24 -14.34
N LEU A 96 6.72 41.33 -13.99
CA LEU A 96 7.99 41.33 -13.26
C LEU A 96 7.81 40.79 -11.83
N LEU A 97 6.67 41.04 -11.17
CA LEU A 97 6.38 40.42 -9.86
C LEU A 97 6.23 38.88 -9.97
N ASP A 98 5.57 38.41 -11.02
CA ASP A 98 5.42 36.99 -11.29
C ASP A 98 6.80 36.35 -11.61
N ASP A 99 7.58 37.00 -12.48
CA ASP A 99 8.94 36.56 -12.81
C ASP A 99 9.84 36.48 -11.55
N LYS A 100 9.67 37.39 -10.58
CA LYS A 100 10.39 37.32 -9.29
C LYS A 100 10.02 36.07 -8.50
N THR A 101 8.79 35.60 -8.54
CA THR A 101 8.41 34.39 -7.80
C THR A 101 9.17 33.16 -8.27
N ASN A 102 9.59 33.13 -9.55
CA ASN A 102 10.40 32.04 -10.10
C ASN A 102 11.83 31.95 -9.55
N HIS A 103 12.30 33.01 -8.85
CA HIS A 103 13.60 32.98 -8.17
C HIS A 103 13.54 32.24 -6.82
N TYR A 104 12.35 31.94 -6.32
CA TYR A 104 12.16 31.19 -5.10
C TYR A 104 11.79 29.75 -5.44
N ILE A 105 12.67 28.83 -5.11
CA ILE A 105 12.43 27.41 -5.30
C ILE A 105 11.70 26.90 -4.05
N VAL A 106 10.45 26.50 -4.22
CA VAL A 106 9.57 26.09 -3.10
C VAL A 106 9.23 24.61 -3.15
N ALA A 107 8.96 24.05 -1.98
CA ALA A 107 8.51 22.67 -1.85
C ALA A 107 7.09 22.49 -2.42
N PRO A 108 6.85 21.59 -3.40
CA PRO A 108 5.52 21.35 -3.97
C PRO A 108 4.61 20.55 -3.04
N SER A 109 5.19 19.74 -2.15
CA SER A 109 4.53 18.94 -1.12
C SER A 109 5.33 18.97 0.17
N SER A 110 4.72 18.56 1.28
CA SER A 110 5.45 18.30 2.52
C SER A 110 6.20 16.99 2.41
N GLY A 111 7.37 16.88 3.04
CA GLY A 111 8.18 15.67 2.96
C GLY A 111 9.58 15.83 3.52
N ILE A 112 10.44 14.82 3.33
CA ILE A 112 11.85 14.82 3.76
C ILE A 112 12.76 15.09 2.57
N VAL A 113 13.72 15.96 2.75
CA VAL A 113 14.77 16.24 1.78
C VAL A 113 15.70 15.03 1.70
N GLU A 114 15.73 14.35 0.54
CA GLU A 114 16.63 13.22 0.29
C GLU A 114 18.03 13.69 -0.02
N GLU A 115 18.16 14.61 -0.99
CA GLU A 115 19.47 15.13 -1.40
C GLU A 115 19.38 16.58 -1.89
N LYS A 116 20.52 17.26 -1.80
CA LYS A 116 20.76 18.57 -2.41
C LYS A 116 21.76 18.39 -3.54
N LEU A 117 21.38 18.80 -4.74
CA LEU A 117 22.15 18.60 -5.97
C LEU A 117 22.95 19.83 -6.40
N VAL A 118 22.81 20.93 -5.65
CA VAL A 118 23.50 22.20 -5.91
C VAL A 118 24.06 22.81 -4.64
N VAL A 119 24.99 23.74 -4.78
CA VAL A 119 25.60 24.49 -3.68
C VAL A 119 25.40 26.00 -3.86
N ASN A 120 25.56 26.73 -2.75
CA ASN A 120 25.51 28.20 -2.79
C ASN A 120 26.59 28.75 -3.74
N GLY A 121 26.21 29.72 -4.58
CA GLY A 121 27.07 30.31 -5.60
C GLY A 121 27.12 29.58 -6.94
N GLU A 122 26.55 28.40 -7.04
CA GLU A 122 26.46 27.64 -8.29
C GLU A 122 25.49 28.27 -9.28
N PHE A 123 25.82 28.20 -10.58
CA PHE A 123 24.91 28.64 -11.64
C PHE A 123 24.08 27.49 -12.13
N VAL A 124 22.75 27.64 -12.13
CA VAL A 124 21.77 26.62 -12.50
C VAL A 124 20.96 27.06 -13.71
N THR A 125 20.48 26.08 -14.45
CA THR A 125 19.58 26.27 -15.61
C THR A 125 18.19 25.69 -15.30
N GLN A 126 17.20 25.99 -16.14
CA GLN A 126 15.83 25.46 -16.02
C GLN A 126 15.72 23.93 -15.99
N LYS A 127 16.76 23.20 -16.39
CA LYS A 127 16.76 21.73 -16.42
C LYS A 127 17.39 21.10 -15.19
N ASP A 128 18.15 21.89 -14.44
CA ASP A 128 18.93 21.38 -13.32
C ASP A 128 18.03 21.09 -12.13
N LYS A 129 18.23 19.90 -11.57
CA LYS A 129 17.58 19.50 -10.32
C LYS A 129 18.29 20.21 -9.17
N ILE A 130 17.53 20.81 -8.27
CA ILE A 130 18.04 21.56 -7.12
C ILE A 130 18.01 20.69 -5.86
N VAL A 131 16.84 20.08 -5.59
CA VAL A 131 16.56 19.29 -4.39
C VAL A 131 15.66 18.13 -4.75
N VAL A 132 15.83 16.99 -4.10
CA VAL A 132 14.88 15.87 -4.16
C VAL A 132 14.18 15.75 -2.81
N ILE A 133 12.85 15.68 -2.84
CA ILE A 133 11.99 15.52 -1.66
C ILE A 133 11.15 14.26 -1.80
N HIS A 134 11.09 13.47 -0.73
CA HIS A 134 10.15 12.37 -0.58
C HIS A 134 8.90 12.82 0.18
N ASP A 135 7.74 12.70 -0.46
CA ASP A 135 6.48 12.79 0.26
C ASP A 135 6.29 11.50 1.09
N ILE A 136 6.22 11.67 2.41
CA ILE A 136 6.12 10.58 3.37
C ILE A 136 4.84 10.61 4.20
N GLN A 137 3.86 11.46 3.88
CA GLN A 137 2.57 11.48 4.58
C GLN A 137 1.84 10.13 4.47
N ILE A 138 2.04 9.48 3.34
CA ILE A 138 1.64 8.10 3.10
C ILE A 138 2.90 7.35 2.67
N VAL A 139 3.13 6.19 3.26
CA VAL A 139 4.22 5.30 2.84
C VAL A 139 3.62 4.10 2.14
N LYS A 140 4.19 3.73 1.01
CA LYS A 140 3.82 2.52 0.27
C LYS A 140 4.68 1.36 0.73
N VAL A 141 4.08 0.17 0.79
CA VAL A 141 4.82 -1.08 0.89
C VAL A 141 4.61 -1.86 -0.39
N GLY A 142 5.69 -2.02 -1.14
CA GLY A 142 5.70 -2.78 -2.38
C GLY A 142 6.15 -4.22 -2.16
N PHE A 143 5.37 -5.17 -2.68
CA PHE A 143 5.69 -6.60 -2.63
C PHE A 143 5.10 -7.32 -3.84
N ASN A 144 5.61 -8.53 -4.10
CA ASN A 144 5.10 -9.38 -5.15
C ASN A 144 4.37 -10.58 -4.56
N ILE A 145 3.28 -10.99 -5.21
CA ILE A 145 2.56 -12.23 -4.93
C ILE A 145 2.62 -13.12 -6.17
N ASP A 146 2.73 -14.44 -5.97
CA ASP A 146 2.69 -15.41 -7.06
C ASP A 146 1.36 -15.36 -7.81
N GLU A 147 1.36 -15.62 -9.11
CA GLU A 147 0.18 -15.53 -9.98
C GLU A 147 -0.96 -16.45 -9.49
N LEU A 148 -0.64 -17.67 -9.02
CA LEU A 148 -1.64 -18.62 -8.53
C LEU A 148 -2.30 -18.11 -7.24
N ASP A 149 -1.51 -17.59 -6.32
CA ASP A 149 -2.01 -17.03 -5.06
C ASP A 149 -2.72 -15.69 -5.29
N TYR A 150 -2.32 -14.93 -6.32
CA TYR A 150 -3.05 -13.71 -6.71
C TYR A 150 -4.46 -13.99 -7.17
N GLN A 151 -4.70 -15.08 -7.91
CA GLN A 151 -6.06 -15.47 -8.32
C GLN A 151 -6.93 -15.79 -7.10
N LYS A 152 -6.39 -16.52 -6.12
CA LYS A 152 -7.08 -16.80 -4.85
C LYS A 152 -7.35 -15.51 -4.07
N PHE A 153 -6.33 -14.63 -3.96
CA PHE A 153 -6.43 -13.34 -3.29
C PHE A 153 -7.50 -12.43 -3.92
N LYS A 154 -7.63 -12.42 -5.25
CA LYS A 154 -8.62 -11.64 -6.00
C LYS A 154 -10.05 -12.20 -5.85
N SER A 155 -10.20 -13.52 -5.79
CA SER A 155 -11.48 -14.20 -5.65
C SER A 155 -11.99 -14.28 -4.21
N ALA A 156 -11.11 -14.09 -3.23
CA ALA A 156 -11.43 -14.18 -1.82
C ALA A 156 -12.42 -13.09 -1.38
N LYS A 157 -13.40 -13.47 -0.56
CA LYS A 157 -14.38 -12.51 0.00
C LYS A 157 -13.77 -11.51 0.96
N GLN A 158 -12.73 -11.91 1.65
CA GLN A 158 -11.94 -11.04 2.53
C GLN A 158 -10.46 -11.26 2.27
N SER A 159 -9.77 -10.17 1.95
CA SER A 159 -8.33 -10.16 1.82
C SER A 159 -7.74 -8.99 2.59
N TYR A 160 -6.65 -9.20 3.29
CA TYR A 160 -5.89 -8.19 3.98
C TYR A 160 -4.42 -8.56 4.04
N VAL A 161 -3.61 -7.58 4.32
CA VAL A 161 -2.15 -7.73 4.41
C VAL A 161 -1.70 -7.37 5.81
N ASN A 162 -1.01 -8.27 6.48
CA ASN A 162 -0.30 -7.97 7.73
C ASN A 162 1.12 -7.54 7.37
N ILE A 163 1.52 -6.39 7.84
CA ILE A 163 2.84 -5.81 7.62
C ILE A 163 3.53 -5.70 8.97
N TYR A 164 4.73 -6.27 9.07
CA TYR A 164 5.60 -6.11 10.22
C TYR A 164 6.86 -5.36 9.81
N LEU A 165 7.15 -4.25 10.48
CA LEU A 165 8.35 -3.42 10.31
C LEU A 165 9.32 -3.73 11.47
N PRO A 166 10.33 -4.59 11.26
CA PRO A 166 11.26 -4.98 12.35
C PRO A 166 12.02 -3.80 12.96
N ALA A 167 12.35 -2.79 12.14
CA ALA A 167 13.11 -1.62 12.60
C ALA A 167 12.34 -0.76 13.61
N LEU A 168 11.01 -0.84 13.63
CA LEU A 168 10.12 -0.04 14.48
C LEU A 168 9.32 -0.90 15.47
N ASP A 169 9.49 -2.24 15.42
CA ASP A 169 8.65 -3.21 16.15
C ASP A 169 7.14 -2.95 15.95
N LEU A 170 6.77 -2.60 14.73
CA LEU A 170 5.40 -2.16 14.39
C LEU A 170 4.72 -3.20 13.50
N SER A 171 3.53 -3.65 13.95
CA SER A 171 2.66 -4.55 13.19
C SER A 171 1.39 -3.82 12.77
N LEU A 172 1.05 -3.88 11.49
CA LEU A 172 -0.11 -3.22 10.90
C LEU A 172 -0.93 -4.20 10.07
N LYS A 173 -2.26 -4.11 10.20
CA LYS A 173 -3.21 -4.83 9.34
C LYS A 173 -3.82 -3.84 8.34
N LEU A 174 -3.62 -4.09 7.05
CA LEU A 174 -4.07 -3.22 5.98
C LEU A 174 -5.04 -3.94 5.05
N SER A 175 -6.10 -3.23 4.67
CA SER A 175 -7.06 -3.64 3.64
C SER A 175 -7.07 -2.69 2.43
N ASN A 176 -6.28 -1.60 2.50
CA ASN A 176 -6.15 -0.63 1.41
C ASN A 176 -4.88 -0.93 0.61
N PHE A 177 -5.04 -1.51 -0.56
CA PHE A 177 -3.94 -1.86 -1.47
C PHE A 177 -4.36 -1.64 -2.92
N LYS A 178 -3.36 -1.40 -3.79
CA LYS A 178 -3.50 -1.38 -5.24
C LYS A 178 -2.69 -2.50 -5.85
N THR A 179 -3.24 -3.14 -6.85
CA THR A 179 -2.57 -4.20 -7.59
C THR A 179 -2.22 -3.70 -8.99
N SER A 180 -1.01 -4.03 -9.47
CA SER A 180 -0.76 -3.90 -10.90
C SER A 180 -1.51 -5.07 -11.56
N GLU A 181 -2.49 -4.83 -12.38
CA GLU A 181 -3.23 -5.91 -13.07
C GLU A 181 -2.37 -6.66 -14.11
N ILE A 182 -1.09 -6.34 -14.20
CA ILE A 182 -0.13 -6.90 -15.14
C ILE A 182 0.86 -7.77 -14.37
N ALA A 183 0.87 -9.07 -14.68
CA ALA A 183 1.90 -9.97 -14.18
C ALA A 183 3.27 -9.64 -14.82
N GLN A 184 4.32 -9.69 -14.01
CA GLN A 184 5.68 -9.51 -14.51
C GLN A 184 6.14 -10.80 -15.20
N GLU A 185 6.47 -10.72 -16.51
CA GLU A 185 6.88 -11.88 -17.32
C GLU A 185 8.11 -12.62 -16.76
N LYS A 186 8.99 -11.94 -16.01
CA LYS A 186 10.25 -12.54 -15.53
C LYS A 186 10.08 -13.50 -14.35
N ASN A 187 9.06 -13.33 -13.53
CA ASN A 187 8.90 -14.05 -12.26
C ASN A 187 7.47 -14.52 -11.99
N HIS A 188 6.57 -14.43 -12.96
CA HIS A 188 5.17 -14.84 -12.86
C HIS A 188 4.49 -14.32 -11.59
N SER A 189 4.76 -13.06 -11.24
CA SER A 189 4.22 -12.45 -10.04
C SER A 189 3.48 -11.14 -10.35
N VAL A 190 2.52 -10.82 -9.50
CA VAL A 190 1.77 -9.57 -9.54
C VAL A 190 2.29 -8.65 -8.45
N TYR A 191 2.61 -7.41 -8.82
CA TYR A 191 3.07 -6.39 -7.89
C TYR A 191 1.88 -5.74 -7.17
N ILE A 192 1.98 -5.65 -5.84
CA ILE A 192 0.97 -5.03 -4.98
C ILE A 192 1.62 -3.90 -4.19
N GLU A 193 0.90 -2.78 -4.07
CA GLU A 193 1.23 -1.66 -3.19
C GLU A 193 0.17 -1.54 -2.10
N ALA A 194 0.58 -1.68 -0.84
CA ALA A 194 -0.23 -1.34 0.32
C ALA A 194 0.14 0.06 0.83
N PHE A 195 -0.85 0.81 1.32
CA PHE A 195 -0.70 2.20 1.72
C PHE A 195 -0.82 2.33 3.22
N ILE A 196 0.18 2.92 3.86
CA ILE A 196 0.26 3.15 5.30
C ILE A 196 0.19 4.65 5.55
N PRO A 197 -0.84 5.18 6.26
CA PRO A 197 -0.80 6.54 6.78
C PRO A 197 0.39 6.70 7.73
N ASN A 198 1.11 7.81 7.63
CA ASN A 198 2.34 8.07 8.38
C ASN A 198 2.31 9.46 9.02
N ASP A 199 1.24 9.73 9.77
CA ASP A 199 0.98 11.05 10.36
C ASP A 199 2.10 11.51 11.32
N ASP A 200 2.73 10.55 12.00
CA ASP A 200 3.83 10.81 12.95
C ASP A 200 5.21 10.88 12.25
N ASN A 201 5.29 10.69 10.94
CA ASN A 201 6.52 10.63 10.15
C ASN A 201 7.58 9.62 10.65
N LEU A 202 7.14 8.55 11.33
CA LEU A 202 8.02 7.53 11.91
C LEU A 202 8.54 6.55 10.86
N ILE A 203 7.74 6.27 9.83
CA ILE A 203 8.08 5.30 8.79
C ILE A 203 8.83 6.07 7.68
N THR A 204 10.10 5.74 7.52
CA THR A 204 10.92 6.29 6.41
C THR A 204 10.94 5.35 5.21
N PRO A 205 11.06 5.86 3.98
CA PRO A 205 11.29 5.02 2.80
C PRO A 205 12.58 4.21 2.93
N GLY A 206 12.60 3.02 2.34
CA GLY A 206 13.77 2.13 2.33
C GLY A 206 13.83 1.10 3.45
N LEU A 207 12.93 1.13 4.43
CA LEU A 207 12.88 0.10 5.48
C LEU A 207 12.43 -1.24 4.91
N PHE A 208 13.07 -2.32 5.40
CA PHE A 208 12.64 -3.68 5.13
C PHE A 208 11.35 -3.99 5.89
N VAL A 209 10.44 -4.74 5.26
CA VAL A 209 9.17 -5.17 5.85
C VAL A 209 8.90 -6.65 5.57
N ASN A 210 8.37 -7.34 6.56
CA ASN A 210 7.74 -8.64 6.39
C ASN A 210 6.27 -8.42 6.03
N VAL A 211 5.80 -9.16 5.03
CA VAL A 211 4.44 -9.03 4.50
C VAL A 211 3.80 -10.39 4.46
N ASP A 212 2.73 -10.58 5.22
CA ASP A 212 1.89 -11.76 5.20
C ASP A 212 0.58 -11.40 4.49
N VAL A 213 0.35 -12.02 3.34
CA VAL A 213 -0.89 -11.85 2.58
C VAL A 213 -1.90 -12.89 3.05
N ILE A 214 -3.02 -12.42 3.60
CA ILE A 214 -4.07 -13.28 4.14
C ILE A 214 -5.32 -13.12 3.29
N PHE A 215 -5.79 -14.22 2.78
CA PHE A 215 -7.04 -14.29 2.04
C PHE A 215 -7.85 -15.49 2.55
N SER A 216 -9.11 -15.27 2.81
CA SER A 216 -10.03 -16.30 3.28
C SER A 216 -11.22 -16.39 2.32
N ASP A 217 -11.45 -17.58 1.85
CA ASP A 217 -12.77 -17.96 1.38
C ASP A 217 -13.59 -18.40 2.59
N ASP A 218 -14.87 -18.00 2.66
CA ASP A 218 -15.82 -18.46 3.70
C ASP A 218 -16.13 -19.97 3.57
N GLN A 219 -15.22 -20.75 3.02
CA GLN A 219 -15.38 -22.20 2.99
C GLN A 219 -15.13 -22.71 4.40
N GLN A 220 -16.15 -23.34 4.97
CA GLN A 220 -16.00 -24.03 6.24
C GLN A 220 -15.02 -25.18 6.03
N VAL A 221 -13.80 -25.00 6.52
CA VAL A 221 -12.80 -26.08 6.54
C VAL A 221 -12.90 -26.81 7.86
N ILE A 222 -12.82 -28.13 7.79
CA ILE A 222 -12.83 -29.01 8.94
C ILE A 222 -11.38 -29.50 9.12
N LYS A 223 -10.80 -29.29 10.31
CA LYS A 223 -9.47 -29.83 10.62
C LYS A 223 -9.58 -31.26 11.09
N LEU A 224 -8.95 -32.17 10.38
CA LEU A 224 -8.83 -33.58 10.72
C LEU A 224 -7.36 -33.94 10.96
N PRO A 225 -7.03 -34.89 11.87
CA PRO A 225 -5.68 -35.37 11.99
C PRO A 225 -5.24 -36.08 10.71
N ASN A 226 -3.96 -35.96 10.36
CA ASN A 226 -3.38 -36.60 9.18
C ASN A 226 -3.68 -38.12 9.15
N SER A 227 -3.77 -38.73 10.36
CA SER A 227 -4.10 -40.15 10.51
C SER A 227 -5.54 -40.49 10.11
N ALA A 228 -6.46 -39.56 9.99
CA ALA A 228 -7.85 -39.82 9.61
C ALA A 228 -8.06 -39.84 8.08
N ILE A 229 -7.08 -39.38 7.31
CA ILE A 229 -7.18 -39.28 5.85
C ILE A 229 -6.53 -40.51 5.19
N PHE A 230 -7.15 -40.92 4.11
CA PHE A 230 -6.74 -42.06 3.28
C PHE A 230 -6.68 -41.60 1.84
N PHE A 231 -5.85 -42.23 1.05
CA PHE A 231 -5.76 -42.02 -0.39
C PHE A 231 -5.91 -43.37 -1.13
N GLU A 232 -6.85 -43.43 -2.04
CA GLU A 232 -6.94 -44.47 -3.05
C GLU A 232 -6.87 -43.81 -4.42
N ASP A 233 -8.00 -43.57 -5.11
CA ASP A 233 -8.07 -42.78 -6.31
C ASP A 233 -8.24 -41.29 -5.97
N HIS A 234 -8.77 -41.00 -4.76
CA HIS A 234 -8.95 -39.65 -4.18
C HIS A 234 -8.88 -39.74 -2.65
N TYR A 235 -8.79 -38.57 -2.00
CA TYR A 235 -8.75 -38.48 -0.55
C TYR A 235 -10.14 -38.74 0.04
N PHE A 236 -10.17 -39.53 1.11
CA PHE A 236 -11.40 -39.82 1.86
C PHE A 236 -11.11 -40.03 3.34
N CYS A 237 -12.13 -39.97 4.17
CA CYS A 237 -12.12 -40.40 5.56
C CYS A 237 -13.33 -41.27 5.87
N TYR A 238 -13.30 -41.96 6.99
CA TYR A 238 -14.47 -42.68 7.50
C TYR A 238 -15.08 -41.87 8.65
N VAL A 239 -16.38 -41.54 8.51
CA VAL A 239 -17.20 -40.93 9.54
C VAL A 239 -18.11 -41.97 10.14
N ILE A 240 -18.33 -41.93 11.45
CA ILE A 240 -19.17 -42.91 12.15
C ILE A 240 -20.54 -42.32 12.35
N GLU A 241 -21.55 -42.98 11.81
CA GLU A 241 -22.96 -42.73 12.05
C GLU A 241 -23.66 -43.98 12.57
N ASN A 242 -24.19 -43.94 13.80
CA ASN A 242 -24.92 -45.07 14.42
C ASN A 242 -24.10 -46.40 14.44
N ASP A 243 -22.83 -46.31 14.87
CA ASP A 243 -21.90 -47.45 14.90
C ASP A 243 -21.59 -48.07 13.53
N ILE A 244 -21.80 -47.32 12.47
CA ILE A 244 -21.47 -47.70 11.10
C ILE A 244 -20.46 -46.75 10.53
N ALA A 245 -19.38 -47.25 9.93
CA ALA A 245 -18.38 -46.48 9.25
C ALA A 245 -18.86 -46.15 7.83
N LYS A 246 -18.91 -44.85 7.51
CA LYS A 246 -19.31 -44.34 6.22
C LYS A 246 -18.13 -43.67 5.51
N LYS A 247 -17.79 -44.12 4.32
CA LYS A 247 -16.69 -43.57 3.52
C LYS A 247 -17.14 -42.23 2.91
N VAL A 248 -16.43 -41.16 3.23
CA VAL A 248 -16.72 -39.82 2.77
C VAL A 248 -15.52 -39.25 2.01
N ALA A 249 -15.72 -38.90 0.74
CA ALA A 249 -14.71 -38.23 -0.06
C ALA A 249 -14.48 -36.80 0.48
N VAL A 250 -13.23 -36.37 0.52
CA VAL A 250 -12.82 -35.06 1.03
C VAL A 250 -11.85 -34.39 0.07
N GLU A 251 -11.95 -33.08 -0.01
CA GLU A 251 -10.99 -32.25 -0.75
C GLU A 251 -10.05 -31.58 0.26
N ILE A 252 -8.74 -31.71 0.05
CA ILE A 252 -7.73 -31.13 0.92
C ILE A 252 -7.57 -29.66 0.52
N SER A 253 -7.78 -28.74 1.49
CA SER A 253 -7.54 -27.31 1.32
C SER A 253 -6.14 -26.91 1.76
N ASP A 254 -5.67 -27.47 2.88
CA ASP A 254 -4.36 -27.17 3.47
C ASP A 254 -3.90 -28.31 4.38
N SER A 255 -2.60 -28.45 4.64
CA SER A 255 -2.05 -29.48 5.53
C SER A 255 -0.86 -28.95 6.32
N ASP A 256 -0.85 -29.26 7.60
CA ASP A 256 0.30 -29.08 8.48
C ASP A 256 0.88 -30.43 8.93
N ASN A 257 1.89 -30.43 9.79
CA ASN A 257 2.58 -31.66 10.25
C ASN A 257 1.66 -32.62 11.02
N THR A 258 0.55 -32.15 11.58
CA THR A 258 -0.35 -32.90 12.45
C THR A 258 -1.77 -33.00 11.95
N ASN A 259 -2.26 -31.99 11.24
CA ASN A 259 -3.64 -31.86 10.79
C ASN A 259 -3.75 -31.55 9.31
N ILE A 260 -4.83 -31.97 8.71
CA ILE A 260 -5.25 -31.65 7.35
C ILE A 260 -6.56 -30.87 7.42
N SER A 261 -6.63 -29.75 6.73
CA SER A 261 -7.85 -28.97 6.54
C SER A 261 -8.59 -29.51 5.31
N VAL A 262 -9.80 -29.99 5.49
CA VAL A 262 -10.61 -30.55 4.43
C VAL A 262 -11.89 -29.75 4.20
N ILE A 263 -12.31 -29.70 2.95
CA ILE A 263 -13.59 -29.15 2.53
C ILE A 263 -14.53 -30.32 2.33
N SER A 264 -15.64 -30.33 3.04
CA SER A 264 -16.69 -31.34 2.90
C SER A 264 -18.06 -30.73 3.21
N THR A 265 -19.04 -31.11 2.44
CA THR A 265 -20.46 -30.75 2.70
C THR A 265 -21.17 -31.77 3.61
N ILE A 266 -20.55 -32.94 3.82
CA ILE A 266 -21.10 -34.05 4.55
C ILE A 266 -20.62 -34.07 6.01
N ILE A 267 -19.35 -33.79 6.25
CA ILE A 267 -18.74 -33.80 7.56
C ILE A 267 -19.07 -32.53 8.31
N LYS A 268 -19.41 -32.64 9.59
CA LYS A 268 -19.72 -31.50 10.46
C LYS A 268 -18.82 -31.49 11.69
N SER A 269 -18.69 -30.32 12.29
CA SER A 269 -18.00 -30.21 13.58
C SER A 269 -18.73 -31.04 14.63
N GLY A 270 -18.00 -31.93 15.29
CA GLY A 270 -18.54 -32.87 16.27
C GLY A 270 -18.73 -34.31 15.76
N ASP A 271 -18.59 -34.53 14.45
CA ASP A 271 -18.63 -35.89 13.90
C ASP A 271 -17.42 -36.68 14.34
N GLN A 272 -17.61 -38.00 14.52
CA GLN A 272 -16.56 -38.93 14.90
C GLN A 272 -15.88 -39.50 13.66
N VAL A 273 -14.54 -39.37 13.59
CA VAL A 273 -13.74 -39.87 12.47
C VAL A 273 -12.77 -40.95 12.89
N VAL A 274 -12.55 -41.89 11.99
CA VAL A 274 -11.65 -43.02 12.23
C VAL A 274 -10.19 -42.57 12.08
N VAL A 275 -9.40 -42.67 13.14
CA VAL A 275 -7.96 -42.36 13.14
C VAL A 275 -7.06 -43.59 13.21
N SER A 276 -7.58 -44.72 13.72
CA SER A 276 -6.85 -45.99 13.82
C SER A 276 -7.81 -47.18 13.65
N GLY A 277 -7.28 -48.42 13.48
CA GLY A 277 -8.12 -49.60 13.24
C GLY A 277 -8.54 -49.78 11.76
N LYS A 278 -7.72 -49.36 10.84
CA LYS A 278 -8.04 -49.13 9.41
C LYS A 278 -8.03 -50.36 8.51
N LYS A 279 -7.25 -51.41 8.90
CA LYS A 279 -7.09 -52.61 8.06
C LYS A 279 -8.39 -53.38 8.01
N GLY A 280 -8.99 -53.47 6.80
CA GLY A 280 -10.23 -54.19 6.56
C GLY A 280 -11.51 -53.35 6.75
N LEU A 281 -11.41 -52.06 7.06
CA LEU A 281 -12.55 -51.17 7.14
C LEU A 281 -13.12 -50.90 5.74
N TYR A 282 -14.43 -51.05 5.53
CA TYR A 282 -15.13 -50.78 4.29
C TYR A 282 -16.40 -49.93 4.56
N ASP A 283 -16.93 -49.35 3.53
CA ASP A 283 -18.13 -48.53 3.64
C ASP A 283 -19.34 -49.39 4.12
N GLY A 284 -19.98 -48.93 5.20
CA GLY A 284 -21.09 -49.67 5.84
C GLY A 284 -20.65 -50.70 6.91
N ALA A 285 -19.35 -50.81 7.23
CA ALA A 285 -18.86 -51.73 8.28
C ALA A 285 -19.37 -51.30 9.66
N LYS A 286 -19.82 -52.30 10.46
CA LYS A 286 -20.16 -52.06 11.87
C LYS A 286 -18.88 -51.93 12.67
N VAL A 287 -18.84 -50.89 13.53
CA VAL A 287 -17.67 -50.56 14.32
C VAL A 287 -18.00 -50.45 15.81
N LEU A 288 -17.05 -50.81 16.63
CA LEU A 288 -17.12 -50.60 18.07
C LEU A 288 -16.11 -49.53 18.46
N ILE A 289 -16.61 -48.49 19.13
CA ILE A 289 -15.76 -47.34 19.49
C ILE A 289 -15.05 -47.65 20.81
N ASP A 290 -13.72 -47.66 20.79
CA ASP A 290 -12.91 -47.77 21.99
C ASP A 290 -12.53 -46.36 22.50
N ASN A 291 -13.16 -45.94 23.60
CA ASN A 291 -12.98 -44.64 24.22
C ASN A 291 -11.77 -44.54 25.18
N THR A 292 -10.85 -45.50 25.18
CA THR A 292 -9.77 -45.53 26.16
C THR A 292 -8.64 -44.54 25.92
N LEU A 293 -8.68 -43.74 24.84
CA LEU A 293 -7.69 -42.70 24.55
C LEU A 293 -8.37 -41.36 24.35
N VAL A 294 -8.70 -40.66 25.42
CA VAL A 294 -9.09 -39.23 25.38
C VAL A 294 -7.84 -38.36 25.47
N VAL A 295 -7.44 -37.73 24.40
CA VAL A 295 -6.40 -36.68 24.40
C VAL A 295 -7.04 -35.37 24.06
N SER A 296 -7.26 -34.53 25.11
CA SER A 296 -7.58 -33.12 25.08
C SER A 296 -9.04 -32.68 24.74
N PRO A 297 -9.58 -31.66 25.39
CA PRO A 297 -11.02 -31.27 25.34
C PRO A 297 -11.50 -30.61 24.06
N TRP A 298 -10.67 -30.47 23.01
CA TRP A 298 -11.01 -29.81 21.76
C TRP A 298 -11.21 -30.74 20.55
N PHE A 299 -10.87 -32.05 20.69
CA PHE A 299 -11.10 -33.05 19.63
C PHE A 299 -11.42 -34.39 20.24
N MET A 300 -12.59 -34.97 19.94
CA MET A 300 -12.90 -36.35 20.27
C MET A 300 -12.30 -37.27 19.18
N TYR A 301 -11.25 -38.00 19.51
CA TYR A 301 -10.70 -39.05 18.67
C TYR A 301 -11.05 -40.42 19.27
N ASN A 302 -11.70 -41.25 18.48
CA ASN A 302 -12.07 -42.59 18.92
C ASN A 302 -11.26 -43.65 18.18
N LYS A 303 -10.73 -44.61 18.93
CA LYS A 303 -10.09 -45.78 18.37
C LYS A 303 -11.16 -46.86 18.13
N ILE A 304 -11.14 -47.47 16.93
CA ILE A 304 -12.20 -48.38 16.50
C ILE A 304 -11.67 -49.80 16.41
N CYS A 305 -12.42 -50.77 16.94
CA CYS A 305 -12.26 -52.19 16.67
C CYS A 305 -13.42 -52.69 15.80
N LEU A 306 -13.10 -53.42 14.74
CA LEU A 306 -14.08 -54.02 13.85
C LEU A 306 -14.81 -55.19 14.52
N LEU A 307 -16.15 -55.25 14.44
CA LEU A 307 -17.00 -56.32 14.98
C LEU A 307 -17.30 -57.47 14.03
N ASP A 308 -16.99 -57.36 12.73
CA ASP A 308 -17.32 -58.36 11.73
C ASP A 308 -16.17 -59.33 11.46
N TRP A 309 -15.69 -60.06 12.46
CA TRP A 309 -14.94 -61.31 12.26
C TRP A 309 -15.07 -62.23 13.48
N TRP A 310 -16.30 -62.65 13.75
CA TRP A 310 -16.49 -63.84 14.61
C TRP A 310 -17.15 -64.90 13.75
N ASP A 311 -16.30 -65.71 13.16
CA ASP A 311 -16.68 -67.08 12.79
C ASP A 311 -16.33 -67.96 13.98
N ASP A 312 -17.27 -68.78 14.36
CA ASP A 312 -17.32 -69.61 15.55
C ASP A 312 -16.26 -70.75 15.56
N ASP A 313 -15.00 -70.48 15.34
CA ASP A 313 -13.93 -71.45 15.57
C ASP A 313 -12.55 -70.75 15.57
N LYS A 314 -12.11 -70.30 16.71
CA LYS A 314 -10.76 -70.41 17.31
C LYS A 314 -10.43 -69.32 18.32
N LYS A 315 -10.12 -69.89 19.50
CA LYS A 315 -9.51 -69.29 20.68
C LYS A 315 -8.40 -68.29 20.44
N ASP A 316 -8.39 -67.31 21.34
CA ASP A 316 -7.23 -66.61 21.87
C ASP A 316 -6.20 -66.00 20.87
N ILE A 317 -6.21 -64.74 20.65
CA ILE A 317 -4.98 -63.92 20.68
C ILE A 317 -5.29 -62.64 21.44
N ARG A 318 -4.82 -62.59 22.68
CA ARG A 318 -4.59 -61.40 23.49
C ARG A 318 -3.43 -60.61 22.90
N THR A 319 -3.62 -59.30 22.82
CA THR A 319 -2.67 -58.22 23.09
C THR A 319 -1.31 -58.21 22.42
N GLN A 320 -1.01 -57.22 21.66
CA GLN A 320 -0.06 -56.16 22.09
C GLN A 320 -0.30 -54.90 21.30
#